data_2082a2a40503cad53822995d59a2996e
#
_entry.id   2082a2a40503cad53822995d59a2996e
#
_cell.length_a   1.000
_cell.length_b   1.000
_cell.length_c   1.000
_cell.angle_alpha   90.00
_cell.angle_beta   90.00
_cell.angle_gamma   90.00
#
_symmetry.space_group_name_H-M   'P 1'
#
loop_
_entity.id
_entity.type
_entity.pdbx_description
1 polymer ?
#
loop_
_entity_poly.entity_id
_entity_poly.type
_entity_poly.pdbx_seq_one_letter_code
_entity_poly.pdbx_strand_id
1 'polypeptide(L)'
;MPPERLADLGEFGLLARIRARVGSSYLGDDAAVLPRTAGMELLATIDAQVDGVHFLRERMMPQQVGRRAIAVNVSDIAAMGGLPRFALVSLLLPADLSVAWIEALYDGIRQETVRWEMQVTGGNISGTPGPLTLDVAVLGEVETGCALTRRGARPGDPLFVTGDLGRAAVGLHLLRRGESGSLVDAYCTPVPRVGEGRALLRSRLVHAAMDLSDGLGSDLHRLCEESQVGAVIEVAALPISDEVRVAAATVGVDPVGLALFGGEDFELVIAAASNDAGTLQRVVAEVGTPLTVIGEVRPAGEGVTVHLPDGSKRPLAGGWDHFPRGHA
;
A
#
# COMPACT_ATOMS: atom_id res chain seq x y z
N MET A 1 -9.71 36.16 -9.22
CA MET A 1 -8.86 36.58 -8.10
C MET A 1 -7.73 35.55 -8.00
N PRO A 2 -6.51 35.95 -7.65
CA PRO A 2 -5.44 34.99 -7.40
C PRO A 2 -5.88 34.00 -6.28
N PRO A 3 -5.41 32.76 -6.30
CA PRO A 3 -5.74 31.80 -5.24
C PRO A 3 -5.20 32.28 -3.89
N GLU A 4 -5.96 32.09 -2.84
CA GLU A 4 -5.56 32.40 -1.47
C GLU A 4 -4.33 31.56 -1.07
N ARG A 5 -3.29 32.19 -0.55
CA ARG A 5 -2.03 31.54 -0.17
C ARG A 5 -2.02 31.24 1.33
N LEU A 6 -1.20 30.28 1.71
CA LEU A 6 -0.98 29.94 3.12
C LEU A 6 -0.52 31.14 3.97
N ALA A 7 0.36 31.98 3.40
CA ALA A 7 0.86 33.16 4.07
C ALA A 7 -0.25 34.19 4.39
N ASP A 8 -1.32 34.22 3.59
CA ASP A 8 -2.45 35.14 3.78
C ASP A 8 -3.42 34.64 4.85
N LEU A 9 -3.58 33.32 4.96
CA LEU A 9 -4.51 32.65 5.91
C LEU A 9 -3.85 32.41 7.26
N GLY A 10 -2.57 32.11 7.29
CA GLY A 10 -1.81 31.70 8.47
C GLY A 10 -2.18 30.29 8.98
N GLU A 11 -1.36 29.78 9.90
CA GLU A 11 -1.50 28.42 10.45
C GLU A 11 -2.87 28.18 11.11
N PHE A 12 -3.29 29.07 12.01
CA PHE A 12 -4.57 28.91 12.72
C PHE A 12 -5.79 28.97 11.79
N GLY A 13 -5.73 29.81 10.77
CA GLY A 13 -6.78 29.88 9.75
C GLY A 13 -6.88 28.54 8.97
N LEU A 14 -5.73 27.97 8.58
CA LEU A 14 -5.69 26.67 7.90
C LEU A 14 -6.20 25.55 8.80
N LEU A 15 -5.77 25.49 10.07
CA LEU A 15 -6.24 24.50 11.04
C LEU A 15 -7.75 24.55 11.21
N ALA A 16 -8.34 25.75 11.30
CA ALA A 16 -9.79 25.91 11.40
C ALA A 16 -10.53 25.31 10.20
N ARG A 17 -10.02 25.52 8.97
CA ARG A 17 -10.59 24.95 7.74
C ARG A 17 -10.46 23.43 7.68
N ILE A 18 -9.30 22.91 8.06
CA ILE A 18 -9.06 21.46 8.12
C ILE A 18 -10.03 20.82 9.12
N ARG A 19 -10.16 21.36 10.33
CA ARG A 19 -11.09 20.86 11.35
C ARG A 19 -12.52 20.80 10.84
N ALA A 20 -12.98 21.85 10.17
CA ALA A 20 -14.32 21.91 9.59
C ALA A 20 -14.54 20.82 8.50
N ARG A 21 -13.51 20.49 7.71
CA ARG A 21 -13.60 19.45 6.67
C ARG A 21 -13.56 18.04 7.23
N VAL A 22 -12.66 17.79 8.18
CA VAL A 22 -12.49 16.48 8.81
C VAL A 22 -13.70 16.12 9.65
N GLY A 23 -14.27 17.08 10.38
CA GLY A 23 -15.48 16.89 11.20
C GLY A 23 -15.29 15.89 12.36
N SER A 24 -14.05 15.62 12.77
CA SER A 24 -13.75 14.68 13.83
C SER A 24 -13.91 15.32 15.22
N SER A 25 -14.54 14.60 16.15
CA SER A 25 -14.69 15.03 17.54
C SER A 25 -13.39 14.90 18.36
N TYR A 26 -12.37 14.24 17.83
CA TYR A 26 -11.08 14.06 18.50
C TYR A 26 -10.13 15.24 18.39
N LEU A 27 -10.44 16.20 17.51
CA LEU A 27 -9.58 17.35 17.27
C LEU A 27 -9.90 18.48 18.25
N GLY A 28 -8.88 18.99 18.95
CA GLY A 28 -9.06 20.18 19.78
C GLY A 28 -8.26 20.23 21.08
N ASP A 29 -7.86 19.09 21.58
CA ASP A 29 -6.98 18.97 22.74
C ASP A 29 -5.54 18.69 22.31
N ASP A 30 -4.59 18.72 23.28
CA ASP A 30 -3.18 18.46 23.04
C ASP A 30 -2.92 17.02 22.54
N ALA A 31 -3.81 16.08 22.89
CA ALA A 31 -3.79 14.70 22.42
C ALA A 31 -5.21 14.14 22.31
N ALA A 32 -5.42 13.23 21.35
CA ALA A 32 -6.67 12.50 21.22
C ALA A 32 -6.77 11.38 22.26
N VAL A 33 -7.90 11.29 22.96
CA VAL A 33 -8.22 10.17 23.85
C VAL A 33 -8.96 9.10 23.03
N LEU A 34 -8.23 8.03 22.64
CA LEU A 34 -8.77 7.00 21.76
C LEU A 34 -9.41 5.86 22.57
N PRO A 35 -10.59 5.38 22.17
CA PRO A 35 -11.21 4.22 22.81
C PRO A 35 -10.42 2.96 22.51
N ARG A 36 -10.42 2.01 23.43
CA ARG A 36 -9.87 0.67 23.26
C ARG A 36 -10.99 -0.35 23.16
N THR A 37 -10.98 -1.18 22.10
CA THR A 37 -11.93 -2.28 21.97
C THR A 37 -11.46 -3.48 22.79
N ALA A 38 -12.33 -4.02 23.65
CA ALA A 38 -12.01 -5.19 24.46
C ALA A 38 -11.76 -6.42 23.58
N GLY A 39 -10.72 -7.20 23.88
CA GLY A 39 -10.34 -8.38 23.09
C GLY A 39 -9.59 -8.08 21.80
N MET A 40 -9.19 -6.83 21.57
CA MET A 40 -8.40 -6.40 20.42
C MET A 40 -7.00 -5.94 20.85
N GLU A 41 -6.03 -6.11 19.96
CA GLU A 41 -4.69 -5.53 20.00
C GLU A 41 -4.60 -4.36 19.04
N LEU A 42 -3.75 -3.36 19.37
CA LEU A 42 -3.50 -2.24 18.48
C LEU A 42 -2.46 -2.62 17.43
N LEU A 43 -2.74 -2.24 16.20
CA LEU A 43 -1.80 -2.16 15.11
C LEU A 43 -1.42 -0.70 14.89
N ALA A 44 -0.18 -0.41 14.57
CA ALA A 44 0.29 0.93 14.26
C ALA A 44 1.27 0.88 13.10
N THR A 45 1.07 1.76 12.13
CA THR A 45 1.98 1.96 10.99
C THR A 45 2.13 3.43 10.68
N ILE A 46 3.16 3.80 9.92
CA ILE A 46 3.41 5.15 9.45
C ILE A 46 4.14 5.11 8.12
N ASP A 47 3.64 5.88 7.14
CA ASP A 47 4.27 6.08 5.85
C ASP A 47 4.35 7.55 5.46
N ALA A 48 5.50 7.92 4.89
CA ALA A 48 5.72 9.21 4.29
C ALA A 48 5.37 9.21 2.80
N GLN A 49 4.67 10.23 2.35
CA GLN A 49 4.42 10.51 0.94
C GLN A 49 5.08 11.84 0.56
N VAL A 50 6.08 11.79 -0.32
CA VAL A 50 6.92 12.93 -0.72
C VAL A 50 6.68 13.25 -2.18
N ASP A 51 6.37 14.52 -2.49
CA ASP A 51 6.21 15.01 -3.87
C ASP A 51 7.49 14.80 -4.69
N GLY A 52 7.34 14.24 -5.88
CA GLY A 52 8.45 13.87 -6.76
C GLY A 52 9.07 12.49 -6.47
N VAL A 53 8.70 11.84 -5.35
CA VAL A 53 9.15 10.49 -4.98
C VAL A 53 7.98 9.51 -5.03
N HIS A 54 6.98 9.72 -4.17
CA HIS A 54 5.83 8.80 -4.02
C HIS A 54 4.58 9.26 -4.77
N PHE A 55 4.50 10.53 -5.14
CA PHE A 55 3.44 11.10 -5.97
C PHE A 55 3.97 12.27 -6.80
N LEU A 56 3.20 12.69 -7.79
CA LEU A 56 3.54 13.79 -8.69
C LEU A 56 2.46 14.87 -8.57
N ARG A 57 2.70 15.91 -7.75
CA ARG A 57 1.76 17.00 -7.48
C ARG A 57 1.24 17.69 -8.75
N GLU A 58 2.08 17.79 -9.78
CA GLU A 58 1.72 18.40 -11.05
C GLU A 58 0.85 17.54 -11.97
N ARG A 59 0.74 16.23 -11.64
CA ARG A 59 0.05 15.23 -12.45
C ARG A 59 -1.16 14.61 -11.74
N MET A 60 -1.21 14.70 -10.43
CA MET A 60 -2.27 14.12 -9.60
C MET A 60 -3.16 15.22 -9.02
N MET A 61 -4.44 14.95 -8.94
CA MET A 61 -5.36 15.81 -8.22
C MET A 61 -5.07 15.75 -6.72
N PRO A 62 -5.24 16.87 -5.97
CA PRO A 62 -5.04 16.87 -4.52
C PRO A 62 -5.84 15.79 -3.78
N GLN A 63 -7.06 15.52 -4.24
CA GLN A 63 -7.91 14.46 -3.68
C GLN A 63 -7.28 13.08 -3.86
N GLN A 64 -6.65 12.80 -5.00
CA GLN A 64 -5.96 11.53 -5.25
C GLN A 64 -4.77 11.38 -4.30
N VAL A 65 -3.99 12.45 -4.09
CA VAL A 65 -2.86 12.44 -3.14
C VAL A 65 -3.35 12.17 -1.71
N GLY A 66 -4.45 12.82 -1.28
CA GLY A 66 -5.04 12.59 0.05
C GLY A 66 -5.57 11.18 0.24
N ARG A 67 -6.25 10.62 -0.76
CA ARG A 67 -6.73 9.22 -0.73
C ARG A 67 -5.56 8.24 -0.64
N ARG A 68 -4.56 8.44 -1.51
CA ARG A 68 -3.37 7.60 -1.55
C ARG A 68 -2.64 7.59 -0.19
N ALA A 69 -2.42 8.75 0.43
CA ALA A 69 -1.72 8.85 1.70
C ALA A 69 -2.39 8.05 2.83
N ILE A 70 -3.71 7.92 2.82
CA ILE A 70 -4.43 7.03 3.74
C ILE A 70 -4.34 5.57 3.29
N ALA A 71 -4.56 5.30 1.98
CA ALA A 71 -4.68 3.95 1.46
C ALA A 71 -3.41 3.11 1.65
N VAL A 72 -2.21 3.70 1.45
CA VAL A 72 -0.94 2.99 1.62
C VAL A 72 -0.78 2.47 3.06
N ASN A 73 -1.09 3.28 4.06
CA ASN A 73 -1.06 2.88 5.47
C ASN A 73 -2.17 1.86 5.82
N VAL A 74 -3.35 2.00 5.22
CA VAL A 74 -4.43 1.02 5.39
C VAL A 74 -4.02 -0.34 4.83
N SER A 75 -3.15 -0.39 3.82
CA SER A 75 -2.60 -1.63 3.27
C SER A 75 -1.81 -2.44 4.32
N ASP A 76 -0.97 -1.79 5.11
CA ASP A 76 -0.25 -2.45 6.22
C ASP A 76 -1.22 -3.08 7.22
N ILE A 77 -2.26 -2.32 7.60
CA ILE A 77 -3.30 -2.83 8.51
C ILE A 77 -4.02 -4.02 7.88
N ALA A 78 -4.32 -3.96 6.58
CA ALA A 78 -4.96 -5.04 5.84
C ALA A 78 -4.07 -6.30 5.79
N ALA A 79 -2.76 -6.14 5.56
CA ALA A 79 -1.79 -7.24 5.54
C ALA A 79 -1.72 -8.00 6.87
N MET A 80 -1.97 -7.30 7.98
CA MET A 80 -2.07 -7.87 9.32
C MET A 80 -3.47 -8.46 9.63
N GLY A 81 -4.41 -8.41 8.67
CA GLY A 81 -5.80 -8.82 8.87
C GLY A 81 -6.58 -7.89 9.80
N GLY A 82 -6.10 -6.66 10.01
CA GLY A 82 -6.66 -5.68 10.93
C GLY A 82 -7.83 -4.88 10.36
N LEU A 83 -8.41 -4.07 11.24
CA LEU A 83 -9.42 -3.05 10.94
C LEU A 83 -8.78 -1.68 11.18
N PRO A 84 -8.62 -0.83 10.18
CA PRO A 84 -8.12 0.52 10.39
C PRO A 84 -9.13 1.34 11.20
N ARG A 85 -8.66 2.24 12.10
CA ARG A 85 -9.53 2.99 13.02
C ARG A 85 -9.26 4.48 13.04
N PHE A 86 -7.99 4.86 13.18
CA PHE A 86 -7.61 6.25 13.41
C PHE A 86 -6.43 6.63 12.54
N ALA A 87 -6.39 7.90 12.13
CA ALA A 87 -5.27 8.47 11.40
C ALA A 87 -4.76 9.76 12.06
N LEU A 88 -3.44 9.92 12.06
CA LEU A 88 -2.75 11.16 12.38
C LEU A 88 -2.06 11.65 11.10
N VAL A 89 -2.24 12.92 10.74
CA VAL A 89 -1.74 13.47 9.47
C VAL A 89 -0.79 14.63 9.75
N SER A 90 0.48 14.47 9.47
CA SER A 90 1.49 15.52 9.53
C SER A 90 1.79 16.04 8.12
N LEU A 91 1.80 17.36 7.94
CA LEU A 91 2.04 18.03 6.67
C LEU A 91 3.24 18.95 6.77
N LEU A 92 4.20 18.80 5.85
CA LEU A 92 5.26 19.76 5.60
C LEU A 92 4.94 20.47 4.28
N LEU A 93 4.59 21.75 4.37
CA LEU A 93 3.96 22.52 3.30
C LEU A 93 4.94 23.54 2.70
N PRO A 94 5.20 23.50 1.38
CA PRO A 94 5.85 24.60 0.66
C PRO A 94 5.00 25.88 0.73
N ALA A 95 5.66 27.02 0.87
CA ALA A 95 4.97 28.31 1.07
C ALA A 95 4.12 28.76 -0.14
N ASP A 96 4.40 28.26 -1.34
CA ASP A 96 3.68 28.57 -2.58
C ASP A 96 2.38 27.79 -2.78
N LEU A 97 2.11 26.82 -1.90
CA LEU A 97 0.92 25.98 -2.01
C LEU A 97 -0.36 26.80 -1.71
N SER A 98 -1.39 26.62 -2.53
CA SER A 98 -2.67 27.29 -2.31
C SER A 98 -3.49 26.62 -1.21
N VAL A 99 -4.25 27.41 -0.48
CA VAL A 99 -5.20 26.91 0.53
C VAL A 99 -6.21 25.93 -0.10
N ALA A 100 -6.72 26.25 -1.29
CA ALA A 100 -7.66 25.40 -2.02
C ALA A 100 -7.09 24.01 -2.35
N TRP A 101 -5.78 23.93 -2.62
CA TRP A 101 -5.12 22.66 -2.86
C TRP A 101 -5.13 21.78 -1.61
N ILE A 102 -4.83 22.36 -0.46
CA ILE A 102 -4.83 21.64 0.83
C ILE A 102 -6.24 21.23 1.22
N GLU A 103 -7.21 22.10 1.00
CA GLU A 103 -8.62 21.78 1.24
C GLU A 103 -9.07 20.57 0.41
N ALA A 104 -8.70 20.53 -0.88
CA ALA A 104 -9.00 19.40 -1.76
C ALA A 104 -8.23 18.12 -1.37
N LEU A 105 -6.99 18.24 -0.86
CA LEU A 105 -6.24 17.12 -0.28
C LEU A 105 -7.03 16.50 0.89
N TYR A 106 -7.54 17.32 1.81
CA TYR A 106 -8.32 16.85 2.95
C TYR A 106 -9.69 16.28 2.53
N ASP A 107 -10.28 16.74 1.42
CA ASP A 107 -11.46 16.08 0.85
C ASP A 107 -11.13 14.63 0.44
N GLY A 108 -9.94 14.40 -0.15
CA GLY A 108 -9.47 13.06 -0.47
C GLY A 108 -9.20 12.20 0.78
N ILE A 109 -8.53 12.75 1.79
CA ILE A 109 -8.32 12.08 3.08
C ILE A 109 -9.67 11.68 3.68
N ARG A 110 -10.64 12.60 3.70
CA ARG A 110 -11.99 12.33 4.22
C ARG A 110 -12.71 11.24 3.42
N GLN A 111 -12.62 11.24 2.09
CA GLN A 111 -13.22 10.19 1.26
C GLN A 111 -12.69 8.81 1.65
N GLU A 112 -11.38 8.68 1.81
CA GLU A 112 -10.76 7.39 2.12
C GLU A 112 -11.01 6.98 3.59
N THR A 113 -10.95 7.90 4.54
CA THR A 113 -11.27 7.60 5.95
C THR A 113 -12.73 7.20 6.15
N VAL A 114 -13.68 7.81 5.43
CA VAL A 114 -15.09 7.39 5.44
C VAL A 114 -15.26 5.99 4.85
N ARG A 115 -14.57 5.69 3.76
CA ARG A 115 -14.61 4.35 3.12
C ARG A 115 -14.23 3.23 4.08
N TRP A 116 -13.26 3.48 4.95
CA TRP A 116 -12.72 2.49 5.88
C TRP A 116 -13.22 2.69 7.32
N GLU A 117 -14.26 3.50 7.54
CA GLU A 117 -14.83 3.80 8.86
C GLU A 117 -13.79 4.31 9.88
N MET A 118 -12.82 5.08 9.38
CA MET A 118 -11.73 5.66 10.16
C MET A 118 -12.05 7.11 10.56
N GLN A 119 -11.31 7.62 11.54
CA GLN A 119 -11.35 9.03 11.90
C GLN A 119 -9.94 9.63 11.92
N VAL A 120 -9.81 10.87 11.42
CA VAL A 120 -8.60 11.67 11.63
C VAL A 120 -8.65 12.21 13.05
N THR A 121 -7.66 11.87 13.87
CA THR A 121 -7.66 12.17 15.31
C THR A 121 -6.64 13.20 15.72
N GLY A 122 -5.78 13.64 14.80
CA GLY A 122 -4.76 14.64 15.05
C GLY A 122 -3.83 14.81 13.88
N GLY A 123 -2.77 15.56 14.10
CA GLY A 123 -1.73 15.79 13.10
C GLY A 123 -0.89 17.01 13.43
N ASN A 124 -0.10 17.43 12.45
CA ASN A 124 0.77 18.57 12.55
C ASN A 124 0.80 19.33 11.23
N ILE A 125 1.10 20.63 11.26
CA ILE A 125 1.37 21.45 10.09
C ILE A 125 2.67 22.19 10.31
N SER A 126 3.59 22.12 9.36
CA SER A 126 4.83 22.87 9.37
C SER A 126 5.17 23.40 8.00
N GLY A 127 5.80 24.57 7.91
CA GLY A 127 6.38 25.07 6.68
C GLY A 127 7.68 24.35 6.33
N THR A 128 7.96 24.16 5.03
CA THR A 128 9.22 23.60 4.54
C THR A 128 9.73 24.35 3.31
N PRO A 129 11.05 24.52 3.14
CA PRO A 129 11.64 24.92 1.87
C PRO A 129 11.79 23.75 0.89
N GLY A 130 11.54 22.51 1.33
CA GLY A 130 11.63 21.29 0.53
C GLY A 130 10.31 20.93 -0.15
N PRO A 131 10.19 19.69 -0.66
CA PRO A 131 8.97 19.20 -1.30
C PRO A 131 7.81 19.10 -0.31
N LEU A 132 6.59 19.13 -0.86
CA LEU A 132 5.40 18.76 -0.09
C LEU A 132 5.57 17.32 0.43
N THR A 133 5.39 17.17 1.74
CA THR A 133 5.48 15.86 2.39
C THR A 133 4.27 15.65 3.30
N LEU A 134 3.70 14.47 3.22
CA LEU A 134 2.67 13.97 4.12
C LEU A 134 3.23 12.79 4.89
N ASP A 135 3.25 12.86 6.22
CA ASP A 135 3.45 11.70 7.09
C ASP A 135 2.12 11.30 7.68
N VAL A 136 1.67 10.09 7.42
CA VAL A 136 0.40 9.59 7.93
C VAL A 136 0.67 8.37 8.80
N ALA A 137 0.29 8.46 10.07
CA ALA A 137 0.24 7.30 10.94
C ALA A 137 -1.20 6.78 11.02
N VAL A 138 -1.34 5.45 10.87
CA VAL A 138 -2.63 4.78 11.03
C VAL A 138 -2.59 3.82 12.19
N LEU A 139 -3.60 3.91 13.05
CA LEU A 139 -3.86 2.96 14.11
C LEU A 139 -5.02 2.06 13.71
N GLY A 140 -4.83 0.76 13.82
CA GLY A 140 -5.82 -0.26 13.57
C GLY A 140 -5.99 -1.18 14.77
N GLU A 141 -6.93 -2.10 14.66
CA GLU A 141 -7.20 -3.12 15.66
C GLU A 141 -7.31 -4.50 15.01
N VAL A 142 -6.84 -5.51 15.71
CA VAL A 142 -6.98 -6.92 15.32
C VAL A 142 -7.32 -7.74 16.56
N GLU A 143 -8.00 -8.87 16.42
CA GLU A 143 -8.30 -9.77 17.51
C GLU A 143 -7.04 -10.26 18.21
N THR A 144 -7.02 -10.24 19.54
CA THR A 144 -5.86 -10.58 20.37
C THR A 144 -5.25 -11.93 19.95
N GLY A 145 -3.95 -11.92 19.62
CA GLY A 145 -3.19 -13.10 19.22
C GLY A 145 -3.51 -13.61 17.81
N CYS A 146 -4.27 -12.88 16.99
CA CYS A 146 -4.69 -13.33 15.67
C CYS A 146 -4.01 -12.61 14.51
N ALA A 147 -3.22 -11.57 14.76
CA ALA A 147 -2.58 -10.79 13.71
C ALA A 147 -1.81 -11.67 12.71
N LEU A 148 -2.06 -11.47 11.42
CA LEU A 148 -1.26 -12.06 10.37
C LEU A 148 0.12 -11.40 10.39
N THR A 149 1.17 -12.19 10.17
CA THR A 149 2.56 -11.70 10.23
C THR A 149 3.37 -12.23 9.05
N ARG A 150 4.51 -11.63 8.80
CA ARG A 150 5.50 -12.11 7.81
C ARG A 150 6.17 -13.41 8.24
N ARG A 151 6.03 -13.79 9.52
CA ARG A 151 6.69 -14.94 10.14
C ARG A 151 5.76 -16.13 10.17
N GLY A 152 6.25 -17.31 9.76
CA GLY A 152 5.53 -18.58 9.90
C GLY A 152 5.38 -19.38 8.61
N ALA A 153 5.83 -18.88 7.45
CA ALA A 153 5.90 -19.64 6.20
C ALA A 153 6.81 -20.86 6.35
N ARG A 154 6.47 -21.97 5.69
CA ARG A 154 7.15 -23.26 5.82
C ARG A 154 7.53 -23.80 4.45
N PRO A 155 8.69 -24.45 4.28
CA PRO A 155 9.02 -25.12 3.03
C PRO A 155 7.89 -26.07 2.60
N GLY A 156 7.47 -25.96 1.34
CA GLY A 156 6.33 -26.68 0.76
C GLY A 156 5.00 -25.94 0.78
N ASP A 157 4.94 -24.77 1.45
CA ASP A 157 3.76 -23.89 1.39
C ASP A 157 3.67 -23.26 -0.01
N PRO A 158 2.55 -23.34 -0.74
CA PRO A 158 2.31 -22.48 -1.88
C PRO A 158 2.31 -21.01 -1.50
N LEU A 159 2.84 -20.19 -2.39
CA LEU A 159 2.78 -18.74 -2.34
C LEU A 159 1.64 -18.24 -3.21
N PHE A 160 0.81 -17.37 -2.65
CA PHE A 160 -0.32 -16.77 -3.34
C PHE A 160 -0.16 -15.26 -3.39
N VAL A 161 -0.82 -14.64 -4.38
CA VAL A 161 -1.01 -13.20 -4.42
C VAL A 161 -2.47 -12.87 -4.73
N THR A 162 -2.98 -11.81 -4.12
CA THR A 162 -4.31 -11.27 -4.46
C THR A 162 -4.23 -10.41 -5.71
N GLY A 163 -5.34 -10.31 -6.46
CA GLY A 163 -5.50 -9.38 -7.59
C GLY A 163 -4.50 -9.56 -8.72
N ASP A 164 -4.08 -8.43 -9.30
CA ASP A 164 -3.17 -8.33 -10.46
C ASP A 164 -1.91 -7.54 -10.10
N LEU A 165 -0.77 -7.93 -10.69
CA LEU A 165 0.52 -7.28 -10.47
C LEU A 165 0.93 -6.38 -11.66
N GLY A 166 1.68 -5.31 -11.34
CA GLY A 166 2.24 -4.37 -12.30
C GLY A 166 1.27 -3.28 -12.75
N ARG A 167 0.04 -3.24 -12.23
CA ARG A 167 -0.97 -2.23 -12.57
C ARG A 167 -0.52 -0.83 -12.20
N ALA A 168 -0.09 -0.63 -10.95
CA ALA A 168 0.36 0.66 -10.45
C ALA A 168 1.63 1.12 -11.18
N ALA A 169 2.57 0.23 -11.39
CA ALA A 169 3.83 0.55 -12.05
C ALA A 169 3.63 1.03 -13.51
N VAL A 170 2.82 0.31 -14.32
CA VAL A 170 2.50 0.78 -15.67
C VAL A 170 1.64 2.05 -15.63
N GLY A 171 0.76 2.19 -14.64
CA GLY A 171 -0.04 3.38 -14.39
C GLY A 171 0.81 4.63 -14.17
N LEU A 172 1.91 4.51 -13.43
CA LEU A 172 2.88 5.60 -13.25
C LEU A 172 3.54 6.00 -14.58
N HIS A 173 3.90 5.02 -15.44
CA HIS A 173 4.43 5.33 -16.78
C HIS A 173 3.41 6.10 -17.62
N LEU A 174 2.14 5.70 -17.61
CA LEU A 174 1.05 6.39 -18.32
C LEU A 174 0.79 7.79 -17.73
N LEU A 175 0.75 7.94 -16.41
CA LEU A 175 0.60 9.23 -15.72
C LEU A 175 1.69 10.22 -16.13
N ARG A 176 2.95 9.79 -16.19
CA ARG A 176 4.07 10.62 -16.64
C ARG A 176 3.93 11.10 -18.08
N ARG A 177 3.20 10.35 -18.92
CA ARG A 177 2.87 10.73 -20.31
C ARG A 177 1.63 11.64 -20.39
N GLY A 178 0.96 11.91 -19.26
CA GLY A 178 -0.26 12.72 -19.21
C GLY A 178 -1.53 11.94 -19.61
N GLU A 179 -1.48 10.62 -19.58
CA GLU A 179 -2.61 9.73 -19.85
C GLU A 179 -3.49 9.59 -18.60
N SER A 180 -4.69 9.02 -18.77
CA SER A 180 -5.66 8.75 -17.71
C SER A 180 -6.31 7.38 -17.93
N GLY A 181 -6.99 6.84 -16.93
CA GLY A 181 -7.71 5.56 -17.01
C GLY A 181 -7.43 4.66 -15.82
N SER A 182 -7.99 3.44 -15.85
CA SER A 182 -7.96 2.46 -14.75
C SER A 182 -6.57 2.14 -14.22
N LEU A 183 -5.56 2.06 -15.09
CA LEU A 183 -4.18 1.80 -14.70
C LEU A 183 -3.54 3.01 -14.00
N VAL A 184 -3.81 4.23 -14.49
CA VAL A 184 -3.38 5.47 -13.80
C VAL A 184 -4.04 5.59 -12.43
N ASP A 185 -5.34 5.25 -12.35
CA ASP A 185 -6.07 5.24 -11.08
C ASP A 185 -5.50 4.20 -10.10
N ALA A 186 -5.01 3.06 -10.59
CA ALA A 186 -4.36 2.05 -9.74
C ALA A 186 -3.13 2.61 -9.01
N TYR A 187 -2.34 3.48 -9.69
CA TYR A 187 -1.23 4.18 -9.04
C TYR A 187 -1.72 5.33 -8.15
N CYS A 188 -2.61 6.19 -8.67
CA CYS A 188 -3.01 7.42 -7.99
C CYS A 188 -3.88 7.16 -6.74
N THR A 189 -4.69 6.11 -6.75
CA THR A 189 -5.64 5.79 -5.69
C THR A 189 -5.70 4.28 -5.44
N PRO A 190 -4.61 3.68 -4.90
CA PRO A 190 -4.55 2.25 -4.65
C PRO A 190 -5.69 1.79 -3.75
N VAL A 191 -6.07 0.53 -3.87
CA VAL A 191 -7.16 -0.06 -3.09
C VAL A 191 -6.59 -1.10 -2.13
N PRO A 192 -6.43 -0.76 -0.84
CA PRO A 192 -5.93 -1.70 0.15
C PRO A 192 -6.88 -2.88 0.35
N ARG A 193 -6.32 -4.05 0.55
CA ARG A 193 -7.02 -5.34 0.60
C ARG A 193 -7.58 -5.67 1.99
N VAL A 194 -8.33 -4.73 2.58
CA VAL A 194 -8.89 -4.90 3.95
C VAL A 194 -9.86 -6.07 4.02
N GLY A 195 -10.78 -6.20 3.06
CA GLY A 195 -11.74 -7.30 3.01
C GLY A 195 -11.06 -8.66 2.91
N GLU A 196 -10.06 -8.74 2.03
CA GLU A 196 -9.24 -9.93 1.79
C GLU A 196 -8.42 -10.30 3.03
N GLY A 197 -7.72 -9.34 3.63
CA GLY A 197 -6.97 -9.53 4.87
C GLY A 197 -7.85 -10.04 6.00
N ARG A 198 -9.06 -9.49 6.15
CA ARG A 198 -10.07 -9.96 7.12
C ARG A 198 -10.57 -11.39 6.82
N ALA A 199 -10.81 -11.71 5.54
CA ALA A 199 -11.22 -13.07 5.14
C ALA A 199 -10.11 -14.08 5.42
N LEU A 200 -8.88 -13.74 5.09
CA LEU A 200 -7.69 -14.55 5.37
C LEU A 200 -7.48 -14.78 6.86
N LEU A 201 -7.55 -13.74 7.69
CA LEU A 201 -7.43 -13.86 9.14
C LEU A 201 -8.49 -14.77 9.73
N ARG A 202 -9.76 -14.61 9.33
CA ARG A 202 -10.89 -15.42 9.79
C ARG A 202 -10.78 -16.90 9.40
N SER A 203 -10.14 -17.19 8.28
CA SER A 203 -9.89 -18.57 7.83
C SER A 203 -8.99 -19.34 8.81
N ARG A 204 -8.08 -18.66 9.49
CA ARG A 204 -7.03 -19.24 10.35
C ARG A 204 -6.10 -20.24 9.64
N LEU A 205 -6.00 -20.13 8.31
CA LEU A 205 -5.23 -21.05 7.45
C LEU A 205 -3.91 -20.43 6.95
N VAL A 206 -3.72 -19.13 7.17
CA VAL A 206 -2.54 -18.39 6.70
C VAL A 206 -1.37 -18.60 7.64
N HIS A 207 -0.23 -18.99 7.08
CA HIS A 207 1.02 -19.15 7.82
C HIS A 207 1.82 -17.84 7.87
N ALA A 208 1.87 -17.09 6.77
CA ALA A 208 2.51 -15.77 6.69
C ALA A 208 1.80 -14.90 5.66
N ALA A 209 1.81 -13.59 5.89
CA ALA A 209 1.25 -12.59 4.98
C ALA A 209 1.99 -11.28 5.06
N MET A 210 2.02 -10.52 3.96
CA MET A 210 2.39 -9.12 3.88
C MET A 210 1.76 -8.46 2.65
N ASP A 211 1.76 -7.13 2.57
CA ASP A 211 1.39 -6.42 1.36
C ASP A 211 2.59 -6.23 0.42
N LEU A 212 2.30 -5.81 -0.82
CA LEU A 212 3.27 -5.57 -1.88
C LEU A 212 3.35 -4.06 -2.17
N SER A 213 4.29 -3.39 -1.52
CA SER A 213 4.53 -1.96 -1.65
C SER A 213 5.77 -1.63 -2.49
N ASP A 214 6.89 -2.35 -2.29
CA ASP A 214 8.15 -2.13 -3.00
C ASP A 214 8.35 -3.07 -4.21
N GLY A 215 7.35 -3.91 -4.45
CA GLY A 215 7.33 -4.93 -5.51
C GLY A 215 7.62 -6.33 -4.99
N LEU A 216 7.04 -7.32 -5.66
CA LEU A 216 7.12 -8.73 -5.25
C LEU A 216 8.57 -9.19 -4.98
N GLY A 217 9.53 -8.70 -5.78
CA GLY A 217 10.94 -9.04 -5.61
C GLY A 217 11.51 -8.63 -4.26
N SER A 218 11.26 -7.39 -3.82
CA SER A 218 11.74 -6.88 -2.53
C SER A 218 10.94 -7.45 -1.36
N ASP A 219 9.63 -7.43 -1.48
CA ASP A 219 8.74 -7.77 -0.38
C ASP A 219 8.77 -9.25 -0.03
N LEU A 220 8.88 -10.13 -1.05
CA LEU A 220 9.04 -11.57 -0.81
C LEU A 220 10.35 -11.90 -0.06
N HIS A 221 11.43 -11.15 -0.31
CA HIS A 221 12.66 -11.32 0.47
C HIS A 221 12.43 -11.03 1.95
N ARG A 222 11.68 -9.96 2.29
CA ARG A 222 11.34 -9.61 3.68
C ARG A 222 10.49 -10.69 4.35
N LEU A 223 9.50 -11.24 3.64
CA LEU A 223 8.69 -12.35 4.15
C LEU A 223 9.55 -13.60 4.39
N CYS A 224 10.42 -13.93 3.44
CA CYS A 224 11.33 -15.07 3.55
C CYS A 224 12.33 -14.90 4.70
N GLU A 225 12.88 -13.70 4.89
CA GLU A 225 13.83 -13.38 5.96
C GLU A 225 13.14 -13.54 7.33
N GLU A 226 11.95 -12.96 7.53
CA GLU A 226 11.18 -13.06 8.77
C GLU A 226 10.74 -14.51 9.06
N SER A 227 10.46 -15.30 8.03
CA SER A 227 10.08 -16.71 8.14
C SER A 227 11.29 -17.67 8.15
N GLN A 228 12.52 -17.18 7.90
CA GLN A 228 13.74 -17.97 7.78
C GLN A 228 13.64 -19.08 6.71
N VAL A 229 13.15 -18.73 5.55
CA VAL A 229 12.92 -19.63 4.41
C VAL A 229 13.47 -19.04 3.11
N GLY A 230 13.46 -19.81 2.03
CA GLY A 230 13.60 -19.36 0.66
C GLY A 230 12.28 -19.42 -0.08
N ALA A 231 12.28 -19.06 -1.35
CA ALA A 231 11.10 -19.11 -2.20
C ALA A 231 11.46 -19.32 -3.68
N VAL A 232 10.53 -19.88 -4.42
CA VAL A 232 10.58 -19.90 -5.88
C VAL A 232 9.29 -19.33 -6.45
N ILE A 233 9.40 -18.40 -7.39
CA ILE A 233 8.28 -17.81 -8.11
C ILE A 233 8.26 -18.37 -9.53
N GLU A 234 7.10 -18.81 -9.98
CA GLU A 234 6.85 -19.26 -11.35
C GLU A 234 6.37 -18.05 -12.18
N VAL A 235 7.25 -17.50 -13.02
CA VAL A 235 6.93 -16.29 -13.82
C VAL A 235 5.67 -16.49 -14.68
N ALA A 236 5.47 -17.69 -15.20
CA ALA A 236 4.28 -18.02 -16.01
C ALA A 236 2.95 -17.99 -15.21
N ALA A 237 3.03 -18.05 -13.88
CA ALA A 237 1.86 -18.04 -12.98
C ALA A 237 1.54 -16.63 -12.43
N LEU A 238 2.36 -15.62 -12.72
CA LEU A 238 2.11 -14.27 -12.25
C LEU A 238 0.80 -13.71 -12.85
N PRO A 239 -0.11 -13.18 -12.03
CA PRO A 239 -1.36 -12.59 -12.51
C PRO A 239 -1.08 -11.20 -13.09
N ILE A 240 -0.73 -11.18 -14.36
CA ILE A 240 -0.52 -9.97 -15.17
C ILE A 240 -1.65 -9.90 -16.18
N SER A 241 -2.58 -8.96 -16.00
CA SER A 241 -3.73 -8.83 -16.90
C SER A 241 -3.34 -8.43 -18.33
N ASP A 242 -4.21 -8.72 -19.29
CA ASP A 242 -4.01 -8.29 -20.67
C ASP A 242 -3.94 -6.77 -20.78
N GLU A 243 -4.68 -6.03 -19.94
CA GLU A 243 -4.62 -4.57 -19.86
C GLU A 243 -3.21 -4.08 -19.54
N VAL A 244 -2.54 -4.69 -18.53
CA VAL A 244 -1.15 -4.39 -18.16
C VAL A 244 -0.20 -4.75 -19.30
N ARG A 245 -0.36 -5.90 -19.94
CA ARG A 245 0.52 -6.34 -21.05
C ARG A 245 0.44 -5.38 -22.24
N VAL A 246 -0.77 -4.98 -22.64
CA VAL A 246 -0.98 -4.03 -23.75
C VAL A 246 -0.41 -2.66 -23.41
N ALA A 247 -0.66 -2.16 -22.21
CA ALA A 247 -0.14 -0.87 -21.77
C ALA A 247 1.40 -0.88 -21.67
N ALA A 248 1.99 -1.94 -21.10
CA ALA A 248 3.43 -2.11 -21.00
C ALA A 248 4.11 -2.08 -22.40
N ALA A 249 3.53 -2.78 -23.37
CA ALA A 249 4.01 -2.76 -24.76
C ALA A 249 3.95 -1.35 -25.36
N THR A 250 2.88 -0.57 -25.06
CA THR A 250 2.71 0.81 -25.55
C THR A 250 3.75 1.77 -24.98
N VAL A 251 4.17 1.57 -23.72
CA VAL A 251 5.20 2.39 -23.08
C VAL A 251 6.62 1.82 -23.24
N GLY A 252 6.78 0.64 -23.84
CA GLY A 252 8.06 0.03 -24.14
C GLY A 252 8.76 -0.58 -22.92
N VAL A 253 7.99 -1.15 -21.96
CA VAL A 253 8.53 -1.79 -20.74
C VAL A 253 8.13 -3.26 -20.68
N ASP A 254 8.91 -4.07 -19.95
CA ASP A 254 8.60 -5.48 -19.73
C ASP A 254 7.51 -5.66 -18.68
N PRO A 255 6.34 -6.25 -18.99
CA PRO A 255 5.27 -6.45 -18.03
C PRO A 255 5.66 -7.41 -16.88
N VAL A 256 6.57 -8.36 -17.10
CA VAL A 256 7.08 -9.24 -16.06
C VAL A 256 7.97 -8.44 -15.10
N GLY A 257 8.82 -7.58 -15.63
CA GLY A 257 9.63 -6.65 -14.83
C GLY A 257 8.78 -5.72 -13.97
N LEU A 258 7.66 -5.20 -14.51
CA LEU A 258 6.72 -4.39 -13.75
C LEU A 258 6.06 -5.19 -12.61
N ALA A 259 5.62 -6.42 -12.86
CA ALA A 259 4.99 -7.27 -11.85
C ALA A 259 5.95 -7.68 -10.73
N LEU A 260 7.24 -7.91 -11.06
CA LEU A 260 8.24 -8.33 -10.08
C LEU A 260 8.82 -7.16 -9.27
N PHE A 261 9.03 -6.00 -9.90
CA PHE A 261 9.86 -4.94 -9.34
C PHE A 261 9.20 -3.56 -9.34
N GLY A 262 7.97 -3.45 -9.87
CA GLY A 262 7.33 -2.15 -10.08
C GLY A 262 6.84 -1.48 -8.79
N GLY A 263 6.45 -2.27 -7.81
CA GLY A 263 5.88 -1.80 -6.55
C GLY A 263 4.52 -1.13 -6.69
N GLU A 264 3.99 -0.67 -5.55
CA GLU A 264 2.79 0.16 -5.44
C GLU A 264 1.46 -0.56 -5.79
N ASP A 265 1.46 -1.89 -5.94
CA ASP A 265 0.25 -2.64 -6.25
C ASP A 265 -0.66 -2.80 -5.03
N PHE A 266 -0.09 -2.79 -3.81
CA PHE A 266 -0.79 -2.96 -2.52
C PHE A 266 -1.70 -4.18 -2.50
N GLU A 267 -1.29 -5.23 -3.20
CA GLU A 267 -1.84 -6.57 -3.11
C GLU A 267 -1.24 -7.32 -1.91
N LEU A 268 -1.81 -8.47 -1.53
CA LEU A 268 -1.28 -9.30 -0.45
C LEU A 268 -0.55 -10.50 -1.02
N VAL A 269 0.67 -10.77 -0.53
CA VAL A 269 1.37 -12.04 -0.71
C VAL A 269 1.17 -12.90 0.53
N ILE A 270 0.87 -14.20 0.35
CA ILE A 270 0.46 -15.11 1.41
C ILE A 270 1.14 -16.46 1.23
N ALA A 271 1.55 -17.08 2.36
CA ALA A 271 1.95 -18.47 2.41
C ALA A 271 0.96 -19.27 3.27
N ALA A 272 0.59 -20.47 2.83
CA ALA A 272 -0.32 -21.33 3.54
C ALA A 272 -0.12 -22.80 3.14
N ALA A 273 -0.69 -23.77 3.89
CA ALA A 273 -0.56 -25.18 3.56
C ALA A 273 -1.25 -25.52 2.22
N SER A 274 -0.66 -26.44 1.44
CA SER A 274 -1.17 -26.84 0.13
C SER A 274 -2.61 -27.38 0.18
N ASN A 275 -2.99 -28.08 1.26
CA ASN A 275 -4.33 -28.64 1.43
C ASN A 275 -5.41 -27.56 1.63
N ASP A 276 -5.02 -26.34 2.00
CA ASP A 276 -5.92 -25.24 2.30
C ASP A 276 -6.11 -24.29 1.10
N ALA A 277 -5.35 -24.47 0.01
CA ALA A 277 -5.33 -23.61 -1.15
C ALA A 277 -6.73 -23.31 -1.72
N GLY A 278 -7.53 -24.35 -1.98
CA GLY A 278 -8.87 -24.18 -2.54
C GLY A 278 -9.84 -23.47 -1.58
N THR A 279 -9.64 -23.61 -0.26
CA THR A 279 -10.46 -22.91 0.74
C THR A 279 -10.08 -21.43 0.76
N LEU A 280 -8.78 -21.10 0.76
CA LEU A 280 -8.31 -19.71 0.74
C LEU A 280 -8.74 -18.99 -0.55
N GLN A 281 -8.60 -19.63 -1.71
CA GLN A 281 -9.06 -19.07 -2.97
C GLN A 281 -10.56 -18.73 -2.94
N ARG A 282 -11.39 -19.60 -2.34
CA ARG A 282 -12.82 -19.38 -2.22
C ARG A 282 -13.16 -18.21 -1.29
N VAL A 283 -12.58 -18.16 -0.09
CA VAL A 283 -12.90 -17.10 0.89
C VAL A 283 -12.43 -15.72 0.42
N VAL A 284 -11.34 -15.64 -0.35
CA VAL A 284 -10.89 -14.39 -0.97
C VAL A 284 -11.75 -14.03 -2.18
N ALA A 285 -12.17 -14.99 -2.98
CA ALA A 285 -13.10 -14.75 -4.09
C ALA A 285 -14.48 -14.25 -3.63
N GLU A 286 -14.95 -14.64 -2.44
CA GLU A 286 -16.21 -14.15 -1.84
C GLU A 286 -16.18 -12.63 -1.56
N VAL A 287 -15.00 -12.05 -1.37
CA VAL A 287 -14.82 -10.59 -1.22
C VAL A 287 -14.50 -9.88 -2.55
N GLY A 288 -14.51 -10.62 -3.66
CA GLY A 288 -14.46 -10.06 -5.02
C GLY A 288 -13.05 -10.01 -5.65
N THR A 289 -12.03 -10.58 -5.01
CA THR A 289 -10.65 -10.56 -5.51
C THR A 289 -10.16 -11.98 -5.81
N PRO A 290 -9.49 -12.24 -6.94
CA PRO A 290 -8.85 -13.53 -7.18
C PRO A 290 -7.66 -13.73 -6.27
N LEU A 291 -7.37 -14.99 -5.92
CA LEU A 291 -6.16 -15.40 -5.20
C LEU A 291 -5.41 -16.42 -6.06
N THR A 292 -4.24 -16.04 -6.55
CA THR A 292 -3.48 -16.80 -7.53
C THR A 292 -2.25 -17.44 -6.88
N VAL A 293 -2.03 -18.73 -7.10
CA VAL A 293 -0.77 -19.41 -6.75
C VAL A 293 0.33 -18.96 -7.69
N ILE A 294 1.41 -18.41 -7.16
CA ILE A 294 2.53 -17.85 -7.94
C ILE A 294 3.85 -18.57 -7.71
N GLY A 295 3.92 -19.50 -6.78
CA GLY A 295 5.16 -20.17 -6.43
C GLY A 295 5.05 -21.01 -5.17
N GLU A 296 6.19 -21.28 -4.56
CA GLU A 296 6.31 -22.15 -3.38
C GLU A 296 7.43 -21.67 -2.45
N VAL A 297 7.22 -21.83 -1.16
CA VAL A 297 8.24 -21.63 -0.11
C VAL A 297 9.25 -22.76 -0.15
N ARG A 298 10.55 -22.44 -0.07
CA ARG A 298 11.68 -23.35 -0.13
C ARG A 298 12.52 -23.31 1.15
N PRO A 299 13.40 -24.29 1.38
CA PRO A 299 14.41 -24.17 2.43
C PRO A 299 15.27 -22.90 2.29
N ALA A 300 15.65 -22.28 3.39
CA ALA A 300 16.40 -21.02 3.39
C ALA A 300 17.68 -21.05 2.53
N GLY A 301 18.38 -22.19 2.46
CA GLY A 301 19.60 -22.35 1.68
C GLY A 301 19.43 -22.23 0.16
N GLU A 302 18.19 -22.30 -0.36
CA GLU A 302 17.89 -22.11 -1.79
C GLU A 302 17.73 -20.63 -2.17
N GLY A 303 17.62 -19.73 -1.18
CA GLY A 303 17.37 -18.30 -1.41
C GLY A 303 16.01 -18.04 -2.07
N VAL A 304 15.86 -16.83 -2.61
CA VAL A 304 14.65 -16.42 -3.34
C VAL A 304 14.97 -16.39 -4.84
N THR A 305 14.24 -17.16 -5.64
CA THR A 305 14.52 -17.39 -7.06
C THR A 305 13.26 -17.24 -7.91
N VAL A 306 13.44 -16.99 -9.21
CA VAL A 306 12.38 -17.07 -10.22
C VAL A 306 12.67 -18.20 -11.22
N HIS A 307 11.63 -18.92 -11.61
CA HIS A 307 11.63 -19.84 -12.73
C HIS A 307 11.06 -19.12 -13.96
N LEU A 308 11.84 -19.08 -15.02
CA LEU A 308 11.44 -18.48 -16.29
C LEU A 308 10.75 -19.52 -17.18
N PRO A 309 9.93 -19.09 -18.16
CA PRO A 309 9.25 -20.01 -19.09
C PRO A 309 10.18 -20.89 -19.93
N ASP A 310 11.45 -20.49 -20.09
CA ASP A 310 12.48 -21.29 -20.77
C ASP A 310 13.10 -22.41 -19.90
N GLY A 311 12.62 -22.56 -18.67
CA GLY A 311 13.10 -23.50 -17.66
C GLY A 311 14.34 -23.05 -16.89
N SER A 312 14.88 -21.86 -17.16
CA SER A 312 16.01 -21.33 -16.41
C SER A 312 15.58 -20.79 -15.04
N LYS A 313 16.49 -20.88 -14.06
CA LYS A 313 16.33 -20.31 -12.72
C LYS A 313 17.27 -19.12 -12.54
N ARG A 314 16.78 -18.07 -11.92
CA ARG A 314 17.60 -16.90 -11.58
C ARG A 314 17.30 -16.45 -10.15
N PRO A 315 18.27 -15.89 -9.42
CA PRO A 315 17.99 -15.17 -8.18
C PRO A 315 16.95 -14.06 -8.46
N LEU A 316 15.97 -13.96 -7.60
CA LEU A 316 15.06 -12.81 -7.60
C LEU A 316 15.73 -11.70 -6.80
N ALA A 317 16.19 -10.66 -7.48
CA ALA A 317 16.84 -9.50 -6.85
C ALA A 317 16.30 -8.23 -7.50
N GLY A 318 16.03 -7.24 -6.69
CA GLY A 318 15.47 -5.96 -7.13
C GLY A 318 14.16 -5.63 -6.41
N GLY A 319 13.68 -4.45 -6.64
CA GLY A 319 12.57 -3.77 -6.00
C GLY A 319 12.95 -2.33 -5.74
N TRP A 320 12.03 -1.56 -5.16
CA TRP A 320 12.30 -0.18 -4.81
C TRP A 320 13.29 -0.07 -3.64
N ASP A 321 14.25 0.85 -3.74
CA ASP A 321 15.18 1.21 -2.67
C ASP A 321 15.34 2.74 -2.66
N HIS A 322 15.04 3.37 -1.54
CA HIS A 322 15.21 4.81 -1.35
C HIS A 322 16.68 5.26 -1.40
N PHE A 323 17.61 4.37 -1.11
CA PHE A 323 19.04 4.63 -1.06
C PHE A 323 19.83 3.60 -1.86
N PRO A 324 19.63 3.53 -3.20
CA PRO A 324 20.28 2.54 -4.03
C PRO A 324 21.81 2.67 -3.87
N ARG A 325 22.47 1.59 -3.49
CA ARG A 325 23.92 1.54 -3.46
C ARG A 325 24.39 1.74 -4.88
N GLY A 326 25.07 2.86 -5.15
CA GLY A 326 25.69 3.11 -6.44
C GLY A 326 26.57 1.91 -6.82
N HIS A 327 26.37 1.39 -8.03
CA HIS A 327 27.35 0.47 -8.59
C HIS A 327 28.69 1.21 -8.69
N ALA A 328 29.65 0.85 -7.81
CA ALA A 328 31.01 1.33 -7.83
C ALA A 328 31.74 0.77 -9.06
#